data_31e78c4d5032ebb218489d94139dfe0d
#
_entry.id   31e78c4d5032ebb218489d94139dfe0d
#
_cell.length_a   1.000
_cell.length_b   1.000
_cell.length_c   1.000
_cell.angle_alpha   90.00
_cell.angle_beta   90.00
_cell.angle_gamma   90.00
#
_symmetry.space_group_name_H-M   'P 1'
#
loop_
_entity.id
_entity.type
_entity.pdbx_description
1 polymer ?
#
loop_
_entity_poly.entity_id
_entity_poly.type
_entity_poly.pdbx_seq_one_letter_code
_entity_poly.pdbx_strand_id
1 'polypeptide(L)'
;VVPGIFQARLTLGGWSNTQNFEVMVDPRVVDEGTASQANLEAQVRLGLEVRDALSDARFAAMKLDEARDGAPDQLLALLQEIREALVTAPIRYSRPVIIDQLSYLYSSLIRADQQPGEDAFNRYQELNSMLSDHIGRLEQLLQTNNFRGEN
;
A
#
# COMPACT_ATOMS: atom_id res chain seq x y z
N VAL A 1 -15.04 -1.54 4.64
CA VAL A 1 -16.14 -1.51 3.65
C VAL A 1 -17.03 -0.32 4.00
N VAL A 2 -17.45 0.46 3.02
CA VAL A 2 -18.43 1.54 3.23
C VAL A 2 -19.78 0.91 3.58
N PRO A 3 -20.54 1.44 4.55
CA PRO A 3 -21.90 0.99 4.84
C PRO A 3 -22.81 1.10 3.60
N GLY A 4 -23.72 0.13 3.44
CA GLY A 4 -24.61 0.09 2.30
C GLY A 4 -25.12 -1.31 1.96
N ILE A 5 -25.85 -1.42 0.86
CA ILE A 5 -26.42 -2.70 0.39
C ILE A 5 -25.43 -3.39 -0.53
N PHE A 6 -25.10 -4.63 -0.21
CA PHE A 6 -24.17 -5.49 -0.95
C PHE A 6 -24.86 -6.75 -1.42
N GLN A 7 -24.22 -7.45 -2.36
CA GLN A 7 -24.64 -8.75 -2.85
C GLN A 7 -23.56 -9.79 -2.61
N ALA A 8 -23.94 -10.91 -2.05
CA ALA A 8 -23.11 -12.11 -1.97
C ALA A 8 -23.60 -13.13 -3.01
N ARG A 9 -22.69 -13.62 -3.86
CA ARG A 9 -22.98 -14.69 -4.83
C ARG A 9 -22.19 -15.93 -4.49
N LEU A 10 -22.89 -17.04 -4.32
CA LEU A 10 -22.29 -18.37 -4.21
C LEU A 10 -22.46 -19.13 -5.53
N THR A 11 -21.36 -19.68 -6.06
CA THR A 11 -21.37 -20.48 -7.27
C THR A 11 -20.76 -21.86 -6.99
N LEU A 12 -21.47 -22.91 -7.41
CA LEU A 12 -20.99 -24.29 -7.32
C LEU A 12 -21.35 -25.04 -8.63
N GLY A 13 -20.37 -25.38 -9.43
CA GLY A 13 -20.57 -25.92 -10.78
C GLY A 13 -21.42 -25.00 -11.64
N GLY A 14 -22.54 -25.51 -12.16
CA GLY A 14 -23.50 -24.73 -12.95
C GLY A 14 -24.58 -24.01 -12.14
N TRP A 15 -24.58 -24.14 -10.81
CA TRP A 15 -25.53 -23.49 -9.94
C TRP A 15 -24.97 -22.19 -9.35
N SER A 16 -25.82 -21.16 -9.25
CA SER A 16 -25.48 -19.90 -8.62
C SER A 16 -26.69 -19.31 -7.90
N ASN A 17 -26.47 -18.76 -6.73
CA ASN A 17 -27.46 -17.99 -5.98
C ASN A 17 -26.86 -16.68 -5.50
N THR A 18 -27.70 -15.62 -5.49
CA THR A 18 -27.29 -14.28 -5.06
C THR A 18 -28.25 -13.79 -3.99
N GLN A 19 -27.69 -13.25 -2.90
CA GLN A 19 -28.46 -12.66 -1.81
C GLN A 19 -27.98 -11.25 -1.52
N ASN A 20 -28.92 -10.33 -1.26
CA ASN A 20 -28.61 -9.00 -0.76
C ASN A 20 -28.41 -9.04 0.74
N PHE A 21 -27.46 -8.25 1.24
CA PHE A 21 -27.28 -7.99 2.66
C PHE A 21 -26.88 -6.51 2.87
N GLU A 22 -27.14 -6.00 4.04
CA GLU A 22 -26.80 -4.63 4.42
C GLU A 22 -25.60 -4.63 5.38
N VAL A 23 -24.63 -3.76 5.12
CA VAL A 23 -23.57 -3.41 6.06
C VAL A 23 -23.96 -2.11 6.73
N MET A 24 -24.21 -2.14 8.02
CA MET A 24 -24.60 -0.97 8.82
C MET A 24 -23.37 -0.35 9.48
N VAL A 25 -23.47 0.96 9.77
CA VAL A 25 -22.50 1.64 10.65
C VAL A 25 -22.65 1.11 12.07
N ASP A 26 -21.57 0.99 12.83
CA ASP A 26 -21.65 0.68 14.26
C ASP A 26 -22.47 1.79 14.96
N PRO A 27 -23.58 1.44 15.63
CA PRO A 27 -24.44 2.44 16.29
C PRO A 27 -23.69 3.32 17.30
N ARG A 28 -22.68 2.79 17.97
CA ARG A 28 -21.86 3.54 18.94
C ARG A 28 -21.10 4.69 18.30
N VAL A 29 -20.64 4.51 17.06
CA VAL A 29 -19.88 5.52 16.32
C VAL A 29 -20.81 6.58 15.73
N VAL A 30 -22.05 6.22 15.41
CA VAL A 30 -23.09 7.17 14.96
C VAL A 30 -23.47 8.15 16.06
N ASP A 31 -23.65 7.65 17.29
CA ASP A 31 -24.04 8.46 18.46
C ASP A 31 -22.95 9.48 18.82
N GLU A 32 -21.69 9.19 18.57
CA GLU A 32 -20.57 10.10 18.78
C GLU A 32 -20.40 11.17 17.68
N GLY A 33 -21.15 11.07 16.58
CA GLY A 33 -21.11 12.01 15.46
C GLY A 33 -19.80 12.00 14.64
N THR A 34 -18.93 11.02 14.88
CA THR A 34 -17.59 10.93 14.27
C THR A 34 -17.58 10.21 12.93
N ALA A 35 -18.61 9.43 12.62
CA ALA A 35 -18.71 8.60 11.41
C ALA A 35 -19.92 8.95 10.54
N SER A 36 -19.83 10.04 9.80
CA SER A 36 -20.76 10.26 8.69
C SER A 36 -20.46 9.28 7.54
N GLN A 37 -21.44 9.01 6.69
CA GLN A 37 -21.24 8.21 5.47
C GLN A 37 -20.05 8.73 4.64
N ALA A 38 -19.96 10.05 4.45
CA ALA A 38 -18.87 10.68 3.70
C ALA A 38 -17.50 10.48 4.35
N ASN A 39 -17.43 10.49 5.69
CA ASN A 39 -16.19 10.26 6.43
C ASN A 39 -15.70 8.81 6.27
N LEU A 40 -16.62 7.85 6.33
CA LEU A 40 -16.31 6.44 6.13
C LEU A 40 -15.91 6.14 4.68
N GLU A 41 -16.54 6.80 3.70
CA GLU A 41 -16.13 6.72 2.29
C GLU A 41 -14.71 7.27 2.09
N ALA A 42 -14.38 8.40 2.70
CA ALA A 42 -13.05 8.98 2.65
C ALA A 42 -11.99 8.06 3.30
N GLN A 43 -12.33 7.48 4.45
CA GLN A 43 -11.47 6.51 5.16
C GLN A 43 -11.20 5.26 4.30
N VAL A 44 -12.23 4.66 3.73
CA VAL A 44 -12.10 3.46 2.90
C VAL A 44 -11.28 3.78 1.65
N ARG A 45 -11.53 4.91 0.98
CA ARG A 45 -10.76 5.33 -0.19
C ARG A 45 -9.28 5.49 0.14
N LEU A 46 -8.95 6.28 1.18
CA LEU A 46 -7.55 6.47 1.59
C LEU A 46 -6.91 5.14 2.01
N GLY A 47 -7.65 4.29 2.73
CA GLY A 47 -7.16 2.97 3.12
C GLY A 47 -6.83 2.07 1.91
N LEU A 48 -7.63 2.12 0.85
CA LEU A 48 -7.36 1.39 -0.40
C LEU A 48 -6.13 1.95 -1.13
N GLU A 49 -5.99 3.27 -1.21
CA GLU A 49 -4.82 3.92 -1.81
C GLU A 49 -3.53 3.57 -1.07
N VAL A 50 -3.54 3.61 0.26
CA VAL A 50 -2.38 3.22 1.10
C VAL A 50 -2.05 1.73 0.95
N ARG A 51 -3.07 0.86 0.88
CA ARG A 51 -2.90 -0.59 0.63
C ARG A 51 -2.21 -0.84 -0.70
N ASP A 52 -2.65 -0.17 -1.75
CA ASP A 52 -2.13 -0.36 -3.10
C ASP A 52 -0.67 0.15 -3.17
N ALA A 53 -0.38 1.34 -2.63
CA ALA A 53 0.99 1.84 -2.50
C ALA A 53 1.91 0.90 -1.69
N LEU A 54 1.39 0.30 -0.60
CA LEU A 54 2.14 -0.70 0.18
C LEU A 54 2.42 -1.97 -0.63
N SER A 55 1.48 -2.39 -1.47
CA SER A 55 1.66 -3.55 -2.36
C SER A 55 2.72 -3.26 -3.43
N ASP A 56 2.68 -2.06 -4.03
CA ASP A 56 3.67 -1.62 -5.01
C ASP A 56 5.08 -1.52 -4.40
N ALA A 57 5.19 -0.98 -3.18
CA ALA A 57 6.46 -0.90 -2.46
C ALA A 57 7.07 -2.29 -2.18
N ARG A 58 6.25 -3.26 -1.78
CA ARG A 58 6.69 -4.64 -1.54
C ARG A 58 7.07 -5.35 -2.84
N PHE A 59 6.33 -5.10 -3.91
CA PHE A 59 6.66 -5.65 -5.23
C PHE A 59 7.97 -5.06 -5.76
N ALA A 60 8.20 -3.76 -5.59
CA ALA A 60 9.47 -3.13 -5.92
C ALA A 60 10.64 -3.71 -5.12
N ALA A 61 10.46 -3.95 -3.80
CA ALA A 61 11.48 -4.59 -2.97
C ALA A 61 11.80 -6.02 -3.44
N MET A 62 10.80 -6.79 -3.85
CA MET A 62 11.00 -8.13 -4.43
C MET A 62 11.80 -8.06 -5.73
N LYS A 63 11.44 -7.16 -6.66
CA LYS A 63 12.20 -6.95 -7.91
C LYS A 63 13.64 -6.51 -7.65
N LEU A 64 13.88 -5.69 -6.63
CA LEU A 64 15.23 -5.30 -6.22
C LEU A 64 16.07 -6.51 -5.77
N ASP A 65 15.48 -7.37 -4.94
CA ASP A 65 16.19 -8.57 -4.46
C ASP A 65 16.50 -9.55 -5.62
N GLU A 66 15.57 -9.72 -6.57
CA GLU A 66 15.79 -10.49 -7.81
C GLU A 66 16.90 -9.89 -8.69
N ALA A 67 16.90 -8.56 -8.88
CA ALA A 67 17.85 -7.86 -9.73
C ALA A 67 19.29 -7.83 -9.17
N ARG A 68 19.47 -8.10 -7.90
CA ARG A 68 20.81 -8.15 -7.24
C ARG A 68 21.58 -9.42 -7.58
N ASP A 69 20.87 -10.49 -7.94
CA ASP A 69 21.50 -11.77 -8.23
C ASP A 69 22.31 -11.68 -9.54
N GLY A 70 23.63 -11.80 -9.44
CA GLY A 70 24.54 -11.65 -10.59
C GLY A 70 24.76 -10.24 -11.11
N ALA A 71 24.28 -9.20 -10.43
CA ALA A 71 24.47 -7.81 -10.84
C ALA A 71 25.93 -7.34 -10.64
N PRO A 72 26.48 -6.51 -11.56
CA PRO A 72 27.81 -5.92 -11.37
C PRO A 72 27.84 -4.92 -10.21
N ASP A 73 29.02 -4.74 -9.58
CA ASP A 73 29.20 -3.93 -8.36
C ASP A 73 28.58 -2.52 -8.44
N GLN A 74 28.71 -1.85 -9.60
CA GLN A 74 28.14 -0.52 -9.79
C GLN A 74 26.60 -0.51 -9.72
N LEU A 75 25.97 -1.56 -10.27
CA LEU A 75 24.50 -1.72 -10.20
C LEU A 75 24.08 -2.10 -8.78
N LEU A 76 24.81 -2.99 -8.13
CA LEU A 76 24.54 -3.40 -6.74
C LEU A 76 24.47 -2.20 -5.80
N ALA A 77 25.37 -1.24 -5.92
CA ALA A 77 25.36 -0.02 -5.08
C ALA A 77 24.09 0.81 -5.28
N LEU A 78 23.64 0.98 -6.55
CA LEU A 78 22.42 1.74 -6.86
C LEU A 78 21.14 1.01 -6.40
N LEU A 79 21.07 -0.30 -6.59
CA LEU A 79 19.97 -1.12 -6.09
C LEU A 79 19.90 -1.11 -4.56
N GLN A 80 21.06 -1.13 -3.89
CA GLN A 80 21.12 -1.06 -2.44
C GLN A 80 20.59 0.27 -1.90
N GLU A 81 20.91 1.41 -2.54
CA GLU A 81 20.39 2.73 -2.17
C GLU A 81 18.85 2.77 -2.21
N ILE A 82 18.26 2.25 -3.30
CA ILE A 82 16.79 2.19 -3.43
C ILE A 82 16.21 1.24 -2.37
N ARG A 83 16.84 0.11 -2.11
CA ARG A 83 16.39 -0.85 -1.11
C ARG A 83 16.38 -0.26 0.30
N GLU A 84 17.39 0.50 0.67
CA GLU A 84 17.47 1.18 1.98
C GLU A 84 16.40 2.25 2.18
N ALA A 85 15.90 2.84 1.09
CA ALA A 85 14.76 3.75 1.15
C ALA A 85 13.40 3.03 1.30
N LEU A 86 13.28 1.80 0.76
CA LEU A 86 12.03 1.03 0.79
C LEU A 86 11.93 0.11 2.01
N VAL A 87 13.00 -0.56 2.39
CA VAL A 87 13.02 -1.65 3.38
C VAL A 87 13.84 -1.26 4.61
N THR A 88 13.19 -1.23 5.76
CA THR A 88 13.86 -0.95 7.04
C THR A 88 14.92 -2.01 7.36
N ALA A 89 16.11 -1.55 7.71
CA ALA A 89 17.20 -2.46 8.09
C ALA A 89 16.84 -3.27 9.35
N PRO A 90 17.11 -4.59 9.39
CA PRO A 90 16.74 -5.46 10.50
C PRO A 90 17.72 -5.33 11.69
N ILE A 91 18.03 -4.11 12.08
CA ILE A 91 18.89 -3.79 13.22
C ILE A 91 18.09 -3.04 14.31
N ARG A 92 18.54 -3.19 15.55
CA ARG A 92 17.88 -2.56 16.69
C ARG A 92 17.87 -1.04 16.53
N TYR A 93 16.68 -0.42 16.75
CA TYR A 93 16.45 1.02 16.63
C TYR A 93 16.60 1.58 15.20
N SER A 94 16.42 0.76 14.17
CA SER A 94 16.32 1.27 12.80
C SER A 94 15.18 2.28 12.67
N ARG A 95 15.43 3.31 11.88
CA ARG A 95 14.37 4.26 11.51
C ARG A 95 13.44 3.59 10.48
N PRO A 96 12.11 3.52 10.73
CA PRO A 96 11.18 3.01 9.75
C PRO A 96 11.24 3.78 8.44
N VAL A 97 11.29 3.09 7.30
CA VAL A 97 11.27 3.67 5.96
C VAL A 97 9.94 3.36 5.25
N ILE A 98 9.82 3.59 3.96
CA ILE A 98 8.55 3.66 3.23
C ILE A 98 7.60 2.50 3.52
N ILE A 99 8.04 1.24 3.44
CA ILE A 99 7.16 0.06 3.65
C ILE A 99 6.57 0.06 5.06
N ASP A 100 7.39 0.28 6.10
CA ASP A 100 6.91 0.25 7.47
C ASP A 100 6.03 1.45 7.79
N GLN A 101 6.32 2.61 7.21
CA GLN A 101 5.51 3.81 7.41
C GLN A 101 4.14 3.69 6.72
N LEU A 102 4.07 3.13 5.50
CA LEU A 102 2.81 2.80 4.83
C LEU A 102 2.02 1.74 5.62
N SER A 103 2.71 0.71 6.15
CA SER A 103 2.07 -0.32 6.98
C SER A 103 1.48 0.27 8.26
N TYR A 104 2.19 1.20 8.91
CA TYR A 104 1.71 1.89 10.09
C TYR A 104 0.50 2.79 9.77
N LEU A 105 0.58 3.57 8.68
CA LEU A 105 -0.51 4.43 8.23
C LEU A 105 -1.77 3.60 7.93
N TYR A 106 -1.62 2.50 7.18
CA TYR A 106 -2.72 1.58 6.90
C TYR A 106 -3.36 1.04 8.18
N SER A 107 -2.53 0.54 9.11
CA SER A 107 -3.01 -0.01 10.38
C SER A 107 -3.74 1.03 11.23
N SER A 108 -3.30 2.29 11.17
CA SER A 108 -3.95 3.40 11.88
C SER A 108 -5.31 3.75 11.28
N LEU A 109 -5.42 3.74 9.94
CA LEU A 109 -6.67 4.03 9.22
C LEU A 109 -7.75 2.98 9.46
N ILE A 110 -7.39 1.70 9.60
CA ILE A 110 -8.39 0.61 9.75
C ILE A 110 -8.74 0.29 11.20
N ARG A 111 -8.16 1.01 12.17
CA ARG A 111 -8.32 0.69 13.61
C ARG A 111 -9.69 1.03 14.17
N ALA A 112 -10.31 2.07 13.66
CA ALA A 112 -11.63 2.54 14.10
C ALA A 112 -12.36 3.23 12.95
N ASP A 113 -13.69 3.22 12.98
CA ASP A 113 -14.52 3.94 12.02
C ASP A 113 -14.54 5.43 12.39
N GLN A 114 -13.78 6.22 11.66
CA GLN A 114 -13.61 7.66 11.91
C GLN A 114 -13.23 8.43 10.66
N GLN A 115 -13.37 9.74 10.71
CA GLN A 115 -12.83 10.61 9.68
C GLN A 115 -11.30 10.56 9.70
N PRO A 116 -10.61 10.29 8.59
CA PRO A 116 -9.16 10.47 8.52
C PRO A 116 -8.78 11.93 8.77
N GLY A 117 -7.76 12.14 9.61
CA GLY A 117 -7.19 13.47 9.80
C GLY A 117 -6.46 13.97 8.55
N GLU A 118 -6.32 15.28 8.41
CA GLU A 118 -5.58 15.91 7.31
C GLU A 118 -4.11 15.43 7.26
N ASP A 119 -3.52 15.16 8.43
CA ASP A 119 -2.19 14.59 8.58
C ASP A 119 -2.04 13.22 7.92
N ALA A 120 -3.07 12.38 7.94
CA ALA A 120 -3.06 11.07 7.27
C ALA A 120 -3.02 11.22 5.75
N PHE A 121 -3.78 12.15 5.18
CA PHE A 121 -3.75 12.45 3.73
C PHE A 121 -2.40 13.02 3.32
N ASN A 122 -1.89 14.01 4.05
CA ASN A 122 -0.60 14.63 3.77
C ASN A 122 0.54 13.61 3.86
N ARG A 123 0.50 12.74 4.88
CA ARG A 123 1.50 11.68 5.04
C ARG A 123 1.45 10.67 3.91
N TYR A 124 0.27 10.26 3.48
CA TYR A 124 0.12 9.38 2.32
C TYR A 124 0.72 10.00 1.06
N GLN A 125 0.38 11.26 0.76
CA GLN A 125 0.89 11.95 -0.43
C GLN A 125 2.43 12.02 -0.44
N GLU A 126 3.04 12.35 0.70
CA GLU A 126 4.50 12.39 0.86
C GLU A 126 5.12 11.01 0.59
N LEU A 127 4.62 9.96 1.25
CA LEU A 127 5.12 8.60 1.09
C LEU A 127 4.93 8.06 -0.33
N ASN A 128 3.80 8.34 -0.95
CA ASN A 128 3.49 7.92 -2.31
C ASN A 128 4.37 8.63 -3.35
N SER A 129 4.68 9.91 -3.16
CA SER A 129 5.65 10.64 -3.99
C SER A 129 7.04 10.02 -3.92
N MET A 130 7.54 9.80 -2.69
CA MET A 130 8.84 9.15 -2.47
C MET A 130 8.89 7.75 -3.09
N LEU A 131 7.83 6.96 -2.92
CA LEU A 131 7.73 5.62 -3.50
C LEU A 131 7.78 5.66 -5.02
N SER A 132 7.01 6.55 -5.64
CA SER A 132 6.96 6.70 -7.11
C SER A 132 8.33 7.06 -7.69
N ASP A 133 9.08 7.94 -7.02
CA ASP A 133 10.43 8.31 -7.43
C ASP A 133 11.40 7.11 -7.37
N HIS A 134 11.32 6.31 -6.31
CA HIS A 134 12.17 5.11 -6.18
C HIS A 134 11.79 4.01 -7.16
N ILE A 135 10.51 3.79 -7.42
CA ILE A 135 10.04 2.83 -8.44
C ILE A 135 10.52 3.27 -9.82
N GLY A 136 10.36 4.55 -10.18
CA GLY A 136 10.83 5.08 -11.46
C GLY A 136 12.34 4.92 -11.65
N ARG A 137 13.14 5.18 -10.62
CA ARG A 137 14.60 4.93 -10.64
C ARG A 137 14.93 3.44 -10.84
N LEU A 138 14.23 2.55 -10.13
CA LEU A 138 14.40 1.11 -10.29
C LEU A 138 14.13 0.65 -11.71
N GLU A 139 12.99 1.06 -12.29
CA GLU A 139 12.61 0.71 -13.64
C GLU A 139 13.64 1.16 -14.69
N GLN A 140 14.16 2.39 -14.55
CA GLN A 140 15.23 2.91 -15.42
C GLN A 140 16.51 2.08 -15.33
N LEU A 141 16.91 1.70 -14.10
CA LEU A 141 18.09 0.86 -13.90
C LEU A 141 17.92 -0.53 -14.53
N LEU A 142 16.77 -1.15 -14.38
CA LEU A 142 16.48 -2.47 -14.93
C LEU A 142 16.44 -2.43 -16.48
N GLN A 143 15.81 -1.43 -17.07
CA GLN A 143 15.79 -1.24 -18.52
C GLN A 143 17.20 -1.06 -19.10
N THR A 144 17.99 -0.17 -18.50
CA THR A 144 19.35 0.12 -18.96
C THR A 144 20.29 -1.10 -18.92
N ASN A 145 20.08 -1.99 -17.92
CA ASN A 145 20.93 -3.18 -17.76
C ASN A 145 20.45 -4.37 -18.61
N ASN A 146 19.16 -4.50 -18.91
CA ASN A 146 18.68 -5.52 -19.85
C ASN A 146 19.23 -5.28 -21.28
N PHE A 147 19.37 -4.02 -21.72
CA PHE A 147 20.02 -3.68 -23.00
C PHE A 147 21.52 -4.01 -23.05
N ARG A 148 22.21 -4.12 -21.93
CA ARG A 148 23.64 -4.46 -21.87
C ARG A 148 23.93 -5.96 -21.84
N GLY A 149 22.94 -6.78 -21.52
CA GLY A 149 23.08 -8.25 -21.46
C GLY A 149 22.87 -8.97 -22.79
N GLU A 150 22.40 -8.26 -23.83
CA GLU A 150 22.14 -8.82 -25.17
C GLU A 150 23.24 -8.49 -26.23
N ASN A 151 24.38 -7.94 -25.84
CA ASN A 151 25.56 -7.69 -26.68
C ASN A 151 26.75 -8.51 -26.12
#